data_8e1b6e0e2f510a2ce0442acb4032ff79
#
_entry.id   8e1b6e0e2f510a2ce0442acb4032ff79
#
_cell.length_a   1.000
_cell.length_b   1.000
_cell.length_c   1.000
_cell.angle_alpha   90.00
_cell.angle_beta   90.00
_cell.angle_gamma   90.00
#
_symmetry.space_group_name_H-M   'P 1'
#
loop_
_entity.id
_entity.type
_entity.pdbx_description
1 polymer ?
#
loop_
_entity_poly.entity_id
_entity_poly.type
_entity_poly.pdbx_seq_one_letter_code
_entity_poly.pdbx_strand_id
1 'polypeptide(L)'
;STAAQTEVVKEKIYSYNELTLIFSEIKGKYVLTAAASVGENDTFSRGLKVGDSVDKIYDGYYRDADYMNHTYYSDDKTAVMGKMLYGSFTMDALENVKTKDKVEYGVINYKGASSVETSETYILEFTYFEPPYQSGIAAVTDDFAQIAFDIDDKGIITAIRWYYYPEEESAE
;
A
#
# COMPACT_ATOMS: atom_id res chain seq x y z
N SER A 1 -28.40 14.45 -19.36
CA SER A 1 -27.32 13.47 -19.48
C SER A 1 -25.99 14.22 -19.43
N THR A 2 -25.45 14.37 -18.24
CA THR A 2 -24.13 14.99 -18.01
C THR A 2 -23.09 13.88 -18.20
N ALA A 3 -22.32 13.95 -19.27
CA ALA A 3 -21.20 13.07 -19.47
C ALA A 3 -20.16 13.36 -18.35
N ALA A 4 -19.84 12.35 -17.56
CA ALA A 4 -18.72 12.43 -16.64
C ALA A 4 -17.46 12.64 -17.48
N GLN A 5 -16.82 13.79 -17.35
CA GLN A 5 -15.48 14.00 -17.90
C GLN A 5 -14.53 13.11 -17.09
N THR A 6 -14.03 12.08 -17.73
CA THR A 6 -12.90 11.31 -17.17
C THR A 6 -11.68 12.22 -17.30
N GLU A 7 -11.23 12.77 -16.20
CA GLU A 7 -9.98 13.53 -16.16
C GLU A 7 -8.84 12.56 -16.46
N VAL A 8 -8.14 12.77 -17.57
CA VAL A 8 -6.98 11.96 -17.95
C VAL A 8 -5.81 12.49 -17.13
N VAL A 9 -5.43 11.75 -16.09
CA VAL A 9 -4.22 12.06 -15.32
C VAL A 9 -3.00 11.92 -16.24
N LYS A 10 -2.25 13.00 -16.40
CA LYS A 10 -1.00 12.95 -17.16
C LYS A 10 0.11 12.42 -16.27
N GLU A 11 0.82 11.42 -16.76
CA GLU A 11 1.92 10.77 -16.06
C GLU A 11 3.22 10.86 -16.85
N LYS A 12 4.33 10.91 -16.11
CA LYS A 12 5.69 10.71 -16.65
C LYS A 12 6.30 9.52 -15.92
N ILE A 13 6.69 8.51 -16.69
CA ILE A 13 7.30 7.28 -16.18
C ILE A 13 8.77 7.28 -16.55
N TYR A 14 9.62 7.12 -15.54
CA TYR A 14 11.06 7.00 -15.68
C TYR A 14 11.48 5.61 -15.19
N SER A 15 12.17 4.87 -16.05
CA SER A 15 12.77 3.57 -15.69
C SER A 15 14.29 3.69 -15.78
N TYR A 16 14.96 3.35 -14.69
CA TYR A 16 16.41 3.36 -14.60
C TYR A 16 16.88 2.06 -13.94
N ASN A 17 17.49 1.17 -14.72
CA ASN A 17 17.83 -0.18 -14.29
C ASN A 17 16.59 -0.88 -13.69
N GLU A 18 16.63 -1.16 -12.39
CA GLU A 18 15.62 -1.89 -11.64
C GLU A 18 14.65 -0.97 -10.89
N LEU A 19 14.83 0.36 -11.01
CA LEU A 19 14.00 1.40 -10.42
C LEU A 19 13.01 1.97 -11.44
N THR A 20 11.75 2.08 -11.07
CA THR A 20 10.71 2.81 -11.81
C THR A 20 10.13 3.91 -10.94
N LEU A 21 10.05 5.12 -11.52
CA LEU A 21 9.45 6.30 -10.88
C LEU A 21 8.28 6.79 -11.72
N ILE A 22 7.15 7.11 -11.09
CA ILE A 22 5.96 7.68 -11.73
C ILE A 22 5.69 9.03 -11.12
N PHE A 23 5.62 10.05 -11.98
CA PHE A 23 5.22 11.40 -11.64
C PHE A 23 3.87 11.69 -12.27
N SER A 24 2.90 12.04 -11.45
CA SER A 24 1.56 12.44 -11.89
C SER A 24 1.43 13.96 -11.89
N GLU A 25 0.70 14.50 -12.88
CA GLU A 25 0.40 15.94 -12.90
C GLU A 25 -0.73 16.24 -11.90
N ILE A 26 -0.38 16.98 -10.85
CA ILE A 26 -1.31 17.44 -9.81
C ILE A 26 -1.23 18.97 -9.78
N LYS A 27 -2.34 19.66 -10.06
CA LYS A 27 -2.41 21.15 -10.10
C LYS A 27 -1.33 21.78 -11.00
N GLY A 28 -1.07 21.19 -12.16
CA GLY A 28 -0.11 21.69 -13.12
C GLY A 28 1.36 21.45 -12.75
N LYS A 29 1.62 20.67 -11.70
CA LYS A 29 2.97 20.26 -11.30
C LYS A 29 3.10 18.74 -11.32
N TYR A 30 4.26 18.24 -11.73
CA TYR A 30 4.56 16.82 -11.65
C TYR A 30 5.08 16.49 -10.26
N VAL A 31 4.36 15.61 -9.57
CA VAL A 31 4.67 15.11 -8.22
C VAL A 31 5.00 13.63 -8.33
N LEU A 32 6.02 13.16 -7.61
CA LEU A 32 6.32 11.73 -7.51
C LEU A 32 5.18 11.05 -6.76
N THR A 33 4.45 10.16 -7.43
CA THR A 33 3.28 9.46 -6.88
C THR A 33 3.50 7.96 -6.73
N ALA A 34 4.49 7.39 -7.43
CA ALA A 34 4.86 6.00 -7.23
C ALA A 34 6.34 5.77 -7.50
N ALA A 35 6.90 4.83 -6.76
CA ALA A 35 8.24 4.30 -6.96
C ALA A 35 8.23 2.78 -6.75
N ALA A 36 8.94 2.03 -7.58
CA ALA A 36 9.09 0.59 -7.41
C ALA A 36 10.51 0.17 -7.77
N SER A 37 11.09 -0.74 -7.01
CA SER A 37 12.39 -1.33 -7.31
C SER A 37 12.43 -2.82 -7.00
N VAL A 38 13.19 -3.54 -7.81
CA VAL A 38 13.65 -4.91 -7.57
C VAL A 38 15.17 -4.99 -7.39
N GLY A 39 15.84 -3.83 -7.35
CA GLY A 39 17.29 -3.69 -7.25
C GLY A 39 17.79 -3.43 -5.83
N GLU A 40 18.94 -4.02 -5.50
CA GLU A 40 19.54 -3.93 -4.15
C GLU A 40 20.19 -2.55 -3.85
N ASN A 41 20.32 -1.69 -4.87
CA ASN A 41 20.99 -0.40 -4.72
C ASN A 41 20.05 0.75 -4.36
N ASP A 42 18.74 0.55 -4.51
CA ASP A 42 17.73 1.58 -4.26
C ASP A 42 17.27 1.54 -2.82
N THR A 43 17.40 2.67 -2.13
CA THR A 43 17.01 2.79 -0.72
C THR A 43 15.70 3.54 -0.59
N PHE A 44 14.73 2.93 0.06
CA PHE A 44 13.42 3.49 0.40
C PHE A 44 13.39 4.05 1.83
N SER A 45 12.21 4.47 2.27
CA SER A 45 12.03 5.02 3.61
C SER A 45 12.56 4.07 4.69
N ARG A 46 13.07 4.65 5.79
CA ARG A 46 13.67 3.94 6.93
C ARG A 46 14.92 3.12 6.57
N GLY A 47 15.58 3.43 5.43
CA GLY A 47 16.81 2.78 4.99
C GLY A 47 16.61 1.34 4.50
N LEU A 48 15.38 0.98 4.10
CA LEU A 48 15.05 -0.35 3.58
C LEU A 48 15.37 -0.47 2.09
N LYS A 49 15.85 -1.63 1.70
CA LYS A 49 16.17 -1.96 0.31
C LYS A 49 15.89 -3.43 0.01
N VAL A 50 15.82 -3.77 -1.26
CA VAL A 50 15.80 -5.17 -1.72
C VAL A 50 17.04 -5.89 -1.22
N GLY A 51 16.90 -7.14 -0.79
CA GLY A 51 17.94 -7.93 -0.15
C GLY A 51 17.99 -7.82 1.39
N ASP A 52 17.32 -6.85 1.98
CA ASP A 52 17.19 -6.77 3.44
C ASP A 52 16.27 -7.89 3.98
N SER A 53 16.51 -8.32 5.22
CA SER A 53 15.64 -9.24 5.94
C SER A 53 14.32 -8.55 6.36
N VAL A 54 13.24 -9.31 6.40
CA VAL A 54 11.95 -8.88 6.94
C VAL A 54 12.04 -8.37 8.38
N ASP A 55 12.98 -8.86 9.18
CA ASP A 55 13.20 -8.39 10.55
C ASP A 55 13.53 -6.89 10.58
N LYS A 56 14.26 -6.40 9.58
CA LYS A 56 14.57 -4.97 9.46
C LYS A 56 13.31 -4.12 9.21
N ILE A 57 12.30 -4.67 8.52
CA ILE A 57 10.99 -4.02 8.40
C ILE A 57 10.33 -3.95 9.77
N TYR A 58 10.32 -5.05 10.51
CA TYR A 58 9.72 -5.13 11.85
C TYR A 58 10.41 -4.24 12.88
N ASP A 59 11.70 -3.95 12.72
CA ASP A 59 12.42 -2.97 13.54
C ASP A 59 12.04 -1.52 13.20
N GLY A 60 11.69 -1.27 11.94
CA GLY A 60 11.38 0.06 11.43
C GLY A 60 9.90 0.44 11.47
N TYR A 61 8.97 -0.53 11.46
CA TYR A 61 7.53 -0.30 11.42
C TYR A 61 6.84 -0.90 12.64
N TYR A 62 5.73 -0.25 13.03
CA TYR A 62 4.94 -0.72 14.16
C TYR A 62 4.19 -2.01 13.84
N ARG A 63 4.06 -2.86 14.84
CA ARG A 63 3.14 -4.01 14.86
C ARG A 63 2.66 -4.26 16.28
N ASP A 64 1.46 -4.78 16.43
CA ASP A 64 0.93 -5.22 17.71
C ASP A 64 1.68 -6.48 18.19
N ALA A 65 1.89 -6.60 19.50
CA ALA A 65 2.63 -7.74 20.06
C ALA A 65 1.96 -9.10 19.80
N ASP A 66 0.64 -9.08 19.63
CA ASP A 66 -0.21 -10.26 19.40
C ASP A 66 -0.72 -10.39 17.96
N TYR A 67 -0.10 -9.67 17.00
CA TYR A 67 -0.54 -9.62 15.58
C TYR A 67 -0.75 -11.01 14.96
N MET A 68 -0.02 -12.03 15.41
CA MET A 68 -0.19 -13.40 14.92
C MET A 68 -1.60 -13.96 15.17
N ASN A 69 -2.33 -13.43 16.16
CA ASN A 69 -3.70 -13.81 16.47
C ASN A 69 -4.73 -13.03 15.64
N HIS A 70 -4.32 -11.97 14.94
CA HIS A 70 -5.22 -11.10 14.18
C HIS A 70 -5.31 -11.57 12.72
N THR A 71 -6.03 -12.65 12.48
CA THR A 71 -6.22 -13.21 11.15
C THR A 71 -7.16 -12.34 10.31
N TYR A 72 -6.72 -12.04 9.09
CA TYR A 72 -7.51 -11.35 8.07
C TYR A 72 -8.09 -12.37 7.09
N TYR A 73 -9.40 -12.32 6.88
CA TYR A 73 -10.16 -13.24 6.03
C TYR A 73 -10.69 -12.55 4.78
N SER A 74 -11.02 -13.35 3.75
CA SER A 74 -11.85 -12.92 2.63
C SER A 74 -13.24 -12.47 3.11
N ASP A 75 -13.94 -11.69 2.27
CA ASP A 75 -15.26 -11.12 2.61
C ASP A 75 -16.28 -12.19 3.00
N ASP A 76 -16.27 -13.33 2.30
CA ASP A 76 -17.11 -14.49 2.62
C ASP A 76 -16.58 -15.32 3.81
N LYS A 77 -15.45 -14.93 4.41
CA LYS A 77 -14.76 -15.61 5.51
C LYS A 77 -14.35 -17.06 5.24
N THR A 78 -14.26 -17.44 3.97
CA THR A 78 -13.90 -18.82 3.57
C THR A 78 -12.40 -19.01 3.39
N ALA A 79 -11.65 -17.93 3.15
CA ALA A 79 -10.21 -17.98 2.93
C ALA A 79 -9.45 -17.06 3.91
N VAL A 80 -8.32 -17.53 4.39
CA VAL A 80 -7.37 -16.71 5.13
C VAL A 80 -6.54 -15.92 4.13
N MET A 81 -6.60 -14.59 4.22
CA MET A 81 -5.86 -13.67 3.35
C MET A 81 -4.53 -13.24 3.96
N GLY A 82 -4.44 -13.24 5.29
CA GLY A 82 -3.21 -12.81 5.95
C GLY A 82 -3.37 -12.53 7.44
N LYS A 83 -2.55 -11.61 7.93
CA LYS A 83 -2.55 -11.14 9.32
C LYS A 83 -2.58 -9.61 9.35
N MET A 84 -3.38 -9.04 10.23
CA MET A 84 -3.29 -7.62 10.55
C MET A 84 -2.11 -7.40 11.49
N LEU A 85 -1.16 -6.57 11.12
CA LEU A 85 -0.05 -6.16 11.98
C LEU A 85 -0.51 -5.15 13.03
N TYR A 86 -1.35 -4.21 12.64
CA TYR A 86 -2.02 -3.23 13.49
C TYR A 86 -3.16 -2.55 12.73
N GLY A 87 -3.98 -1.80 13.45
CA GLY A 87 -5.14 -1.13 12.88
C GLY A 87 -6.23 -2.10 12.45
N SER A 88 -7.17 -1.62 11.69
CA SER A 88 -8.21 -2.44 11.08
C SER A 88 -8.71 -1.78 9.80
N PHE A 89 -9.06 -2.59 8.82
CA PHE A 89 -9.90 -2.18 7.72
C PHE A 89 -10.94 -3.28 7.49
N THR A 90 -12.13 -2.88 7.03
CA THR A 90 -13.11 -3.81 6.49
C THR A 90 -13.37 -3.39 5.05
N MET A 91 -13.66 -4.34 4.16
CA MET A 91 -14.05 -4.01 2.79
C MET A 91 -15.31 -3.15 2.79
N ASP A 92 -16.26 -3.39 3.72
CA ASP A 92 -17.40 -2.50 3.95
C ASP A 92 -16.95 -1.07 4.34
N ALA A 93 -15.87 -0.94 5.09
CA ALA A 93 -15.27 0.35 5.38
C ALA A 93 -14.71 0.99 4.10
N LEU A 94 -14.04 0.26 3.22
CA LEU A 94 -13.54 0.76 1.95
C LEU A 94 -14.67 1.09 0.96
N GLU A 95 -15.79 0.35 0.99
CA GLU A 95 -16.94 0.59 0.10
C GLU A 95 -17.90 1.66 0.60
N ASN A 96 -18.01 1.86 1.91
CA ASN A 96 -19.01 2.73 2.52
C ASN A 96 -18.41 3.88 3.34
N VAL A 97 -17.09 4.09 3.29
CA VAL A 97 -16.43 5.04 4.18
C VAL A 97 -16.79 6.47 3.82
N LYS A 98 -17.77 6.98 4.52
CA LYS A 98 -17.84 8.37 4.94
C LYS A 98 -17.19 8.49 6.31
N THR A 99 -16.06 7.85 6.54
CA THR A 99 -15.36 8.05 7.80
C THR A 99 -14.71 9.43 7.76
N LYS A 100 -14.92 10.18 8.82
CA LYS A 100 -14.21 11.43 9.08
C LYS A 100 -12.86 11.15 9.74
N ASP A 101 -12.52 9.88 9.92
CA ASP A 101 -11.36 9.46 10.69
C ASP A 101 -10.29 8.91 9.73
N LYS A 102 -9.05 9.30 9.99
CA LYS A 102 -7.92 8.76 9.25
C LYS A 102 -7.81 7.25 9.47
N VAL A 103 -7.42 6.54 8.43
CA VAL A 103 -7.18 5.10 8.48
C VAL A 103 -5.69 4.83 8.37
N GLU A 104 -5.21 4.01 9.30
CA GLU A 104 -3.82 3.58 9.33
C GLU A 104 -3.77 2.10 9.71
N TYR A 105 -3.12 1.29 8.89
CA TYR A 105 -2.97 -0.12 9.16
C TYR A 105 -1.70 -0.70 8.55
N GLY A 106 -1.25 -1.82 9.12
CA GLY A 106 -0.25 -2.71 8.55
C GLY A 106 -0.83 -4.11 8.39
N VAL A 107 -0.52 -4.78 7.29
CA VAL A 107 -1.04 -6.11 6.98
C VAL A 107 0.01 -6.99 6.32
N ILE A 108 -0.04 -8.29 6.64
CA ILE A 108 0.63 -9.36 5.90
C ILE A 108 -0.40 -9.98 4.97
N ASN A 109 -0.19 -9.89 3.65
CA ASN A 109 -1.02 -10.53 2.65
C ASN A 109 -0.29 -11.77 2.09
N TYR A 110 -0.92 -12.92 2.19
CA TYR A 110 -0.38 -14.18 1.67
C TYR A 110 -0.73 -14.35 0.19
N LYS A 111 0.28 -14.53 -0.65
CA LYS A 111 0.09 -14.71 -2.09
C LYS A 111 -0.41 -16.12 -2.40
N GLY A 112 -1.66 -16.22 -2.89
CA GLY A 112 -2.19 -17.46 -3.47
C GLY A 112 -2.39 -18.62 -2.48
N ALA A 113 -2.35 -18.36 -1.19
CA ALA A 113 -2.53 -19.39 -0.18
C ALA A 113 -4.03 -19.61 0.12
N SER A 114 -4.43 -20.88 0.15
CA SER A 114 -5.70 -21.28 0.77
C SER A 114 -5.58 -21.39 2.30
N SER A 115 -4.37 -21.33 2.84
CA SER A 115 -4.10 -21.26 4.27
C SER A 115 -2.79 -20.51 4.56
N VAL A 116 -2.78 -19.79 5.67
CA VAL A 116 -1.65 -18.99 6.18
C VAL A 116 -0.38 -19.81 6.41
N GLU A 117 -0.56 -21.07 6.79
CA GLU A 117 0.52 -21.95 7.23
C GLU A 117 1.37 -22.49 6.07
N THR A 118 0.90 -22.30 4.84
CA THR A 118 1.52 -22.89 3.63
C THR A 118 2.04 -21.85 2.64
N SER A 119 1.89 -20.55 2.93
CA SER A 119 2.42 -19.54 2.03
C SER A 119 3.91 -19.29 2.32
N GLU A 120 4.74 -19.65 1.36
CA GLU A 120 6.19 -19.41 1.42
C GLU A 120 6.54 -17.95 1.06
N THR A 121 5.63 -17.26 0.37
CA THR A 121 5.82 -15.87 -0.05
C THR A 121 4.64 -15.00 0.36
N TYR A 122 4.89 -13.74 0.74
CA TYR A 122 3.86 -12.82 1.17
C TYR A 122 4.21 -11.37 0.87
N ILE A 123 3.25 -10.48 1.04
CA ILE A 123 3.42 -9.03 0.93
C ILE A 123 3.17 -8.41 2.29
N LEU A 124 4.09 -7.55 2.73
CA LEU A 124 3.88 -6.65 3.86
C LEU A 124 3.47 -5.28 3.32
N GLU A 125 2.33 -4.78 3.77
CA GLU A 125 1.80 -3.48 3.36
C GLU A 125 1.54 -2.59 4.58
N PHE A 126 1.96 -1.32 4.47
CA PHE A 126 1.68 -0.28 5.45
C PHE A 126 0.98 0.86 4.73
N THR A 127 -0.23 1.16 5.17
CA THR A 127 -1.13 2.10 4.49
C THR A 127 -1.63 3.16 5.45
N TYR A 128 -1.68 4.37 4.94
CA TYR A 128 -2.24 5.55 5.60
C TYR A 128 -3.10 6.31 4.60
N PHE A 129 -4.28 6.75 4.99
CA PHE A 129 -5.07 7.70 4.23
C PHE A 129 -5.96 8.57 5.13
N GLU A 130 -6.19 9.80 4.71
CA GLU A 130 -7.14 10.71 5.33
C GLU A 130 -8.46 10.77 4.53
N PRO A 131 -9.62 10.92 5.21
CA PRO A 131 -10.92 11.06 4.53
C PRO A 131 -11.10 12.45 3.89
N PRO A 132 -12.06 12.58 2.94
CA PRO A 132 -13.03 11.56 2.55
C PRO A 132 -12.48 10.62 1.48
N TYR A 133 -12.44 9.34 1.79
CA TYR A 133 -12.17 8.31 0.80
C TYR A 133 -13.49 7.90 0.12
N GLN A 134 -13.55 7.93 -1.20
CA GLN A 134 -14.69 7.41 -1.97
C GLN A 134 -14.26 6.12 -2.67
N SER A 135 -14.85 5.00 -2.23
CA SER A 135 -14.59 3.72 -2.88
C SER A 135 -15.19 3.64 -4.29
N GLY A 136 -14.58 2.83 -5.13
CA GLY A 136 -15.06 2.53 -6.48
C GLY A 136 -14.65 3.51 -7.56
N ILE A 137 -14.02 4.63 -7.22
CA ILE A 137 -13.39 5.54 -8.14
C ILE A 137 -11.95 5.72 -7.69
N ALA A 138 -11.01 5.56 -8.60
CA ALA A 138 -9.58 5.74 -8.34
C ALA A 138 -9.18 7.21 -8.04
N ALA A 139 -10.13 8.04 -7.65
CA ALA A 139 -9.86 9.37 -7.16
C ALA A 139 -9.63 9.30 -5.66
N VAL A 140 -8.42 9.00 -5.27
CA VAL A 140 -7.95 9.31 -3.94
C VAL A 140 -7.87 10.83 -3.88
N THR A 141 -8.86 11.46 -3.25
CA THR A 141 -8.94 12.92 -3.18
C THR A 141 -8.18 13.50 -2.01
N ASP A 142 -7.62 12.64 -1.15
CA ASP A 142 -7.01 13.02 0.12
C ASP A 142 -5.66 12.32 0.29
N ASP A 143 -4.87 12.76 1.27
CA ASP A 143 -3.55 12.21 1.54
C ASP A 143 -3.59 10.68 1.67
N PHE A 144 -2.94 10.02 0.73
CA PHE A 144 -2.77 8.57 0.71
C PHE A 144 -1.29 8.24 0.62
N ALA A 145 -0.82 7.36 1.48
CA ALA A 145 0.52 6.83 1.43
C ALA A 145 0.51 5.32 1.67
N GLN A 146 1.25 4.59 0.85
CA GLN A 146 1.42 3.15 1.02
C GLN A 146 2.84 2.74 0.69
N ILE A 147 3.38 1.81 1.47
CA ILE A 147 4.60 1.09 1.10
C ILE A 147 4.33 -0.41 1.22
N ALA A 148 4.76 -1.17 0.23
CA ALA A 148 4.59 -2.62 0.15
C ALA A 148 5.94 -3.31 -0.13
N PHE A 149 6.18 -4.41 0.56
CA PHE A 149 7.38 -5.23 0.44
C PHE A 149 6.99 -6.64 0.04
N ASP A 150 7.51 -7.13 -1.09
CA ASP A 150 7.41 -8.54 -1.44
C ASP A 150 8.48 -9.32 -0.70
N ILE A 151 8.07 -10.37 0.01
CA ILE A 151 8.94 -11.20 0.83
C ILE A 151 8.97 -12.63 0.25
N ASP A 152 10.15 -13.18 0.12
CA ASP A 152 10.35 -14.56 -0.34
C ASP A 152 10.25 -15.59 0.82
N ASP A 153 10.42 -16.87 0.48
CA ASP A 153 10.39 -18.01 1.41
C ASP A 153 11.51 -18.00 2.46
N LYS A 154 12.54 -17.17 2.27
CA LYS A 154 13.66 -16.98 3.21
C LYS A 154 13.51 -15.74 4.08
N GLY A 155 12.40 -15.00 3.94
CA GLY A 155 12.17 -13.76 4.65
C GLY A 155 12.99 -12.57 4.12
N ILE A 156 13.35 -12.59 2.83
CA ILE A 156 14.13 -11.53 2.17
C ILE A 156 13.22 -10.67 1.31
N ILE A 157 13.44 -9.36 1.35
CA ILE A 157 12.73 -8.40 0.49
C ILE A 157 13.19 -8.59 -0.96
N THR A 158 12.26 -8.88 -1.87
CA THR A 158 12.54 -9.08 -3.29
C THR A 158 12.02 -7.95 -4.18
N ALA A 159 11.08 -7.15 -3.68
CA ALA A 159 10.60 -5.95 -4.35
C ALA A 159 10.04 -4.96 -3.32
N ILE A 160 10.14 -3.67 -3.63
CA ILE A 160 9.57 -2.59 -2.83
C ILE A 160 8.73 -1.72 -3.76
N ARG A 161 7.51 -1.37 -3.32
CA ARG A 161 6.61 -0.44 -4.00
C ARG A 161 6.17 0.63 -3.03
N TRP A 162 6.17 1.88 -3.48
CA TRP A 162 5.75 3.03 -2.71
C TRP A 162 4.78 3.86 -3.54
N TYR A 163 3.71 4.33 -2.90
CA TYR A 163 2.68 5.18 -3.47
C TYR A 163 2.40 6.35 -2.56
N TYR A 164 2.19 7.52 -3.14
CA TYR A 164 1.79 8.72 -2.43
C TYR A 164 0.90 9.59 -3.32
N TYR A 165 -0.25 9.95 -2.82
CA TYR A 165 -1.15 10.92 -3.44
C TYR A 165 -1.41 12.03 -2.42
N PRO A 166 -0.91 13.25 -2.65
CA PRO A 166 -1.14 14.37 -1.75
C PRO A 166 -2.59 14.83 -1.82
N GLU A 167 -3.07 15.39 -0.71
CA GLU A 167 -4.38 16.04 -0.61
C GLU A 167 -4.55 17.06 -1.74
N GLU A 168 -5.68 17.03 -2.43
CA GLU A 168 -6.12 18.16 -3.26
C GLU A 168 -6.67 19.21 -2.32
N GLU A 169 -5.85 20.26 -2.01
CA GLU A 169 -6.39 21.43 -1.31
C GLU A 169 -7.65 21.91 -2.06
N SER A 170 -8.81 21.79 -1.40
CA SER A 170 -10.05 22.36 -1.93
C SER A 170 -9.80 23.83 -2.22
N ALA A 171 -10.01 24.25 -3.48
CA ALA A 171 -9.97 25.66 -3.83
C ALA A 171 -11.05 26.37 -3.00
N GLU A 172 -10.62 27.27 -2.09
CA GLU A 172 -11.50 28.23 -1.43
C GLU A 172 -12.13 29.18 -2.44
#